data_c3dfcf084cdee538baeaab8047240bad
#
_entry.id   c3dfcf084cdee538baeaab8047240bad
#
_cell.length_a   1.000
_cell.length_b   1.000
_cell.length_c   1.000
_cell.angle_alpha   90.00
_cell.angle_beta   90.00
_cell.angle_gamma   90.00
#
_symmetry.space_group_name_H-M   'P 1'
#
loop_
_entity.id
_entity.type
_entity.pdbx_description
1 polymer ?
#
loop_
_entity_poly.entity_id
_entity_poly.type
_entity_poly.pdbx_seq_one_letter_code
_entity_poly.pdbx_strand_id
1 'polypeptide(L)'
;MKKVISIFFLVFSFNSQAMSPHEMYVIIGAIKYYNESCSGLNLAGVQRMNKGLKRYKMDKTPIHILEQHPLAISGYKTASQYGCQGTKIEAQKAGFGMYVN
;
A
#
# COMPACT_ATOMS: atom_id res chain seq x y z
N MET A 1 -13.15 12.30 -8.15
CA MET A 1 -12.13 11.50 -8.82
C MET A 1 -10.74 12.06 -8.63
N LYS A 2 -10.53 13.33 -9.03
CA LYS A 2 -9.21 13.93 -8.88
C LYS A 2 -8.74 13.99 -7.43
N LYS A 3 -9.66 14.26 -6.50
CA LYS A 3 -9.31 14.30 -5.07
C LYS A 3 -8.82 12.95 -4.55
N VAL A 4 -9.46 11.87 -4.98
CA VAL A 4 -9.06 10.52 -4.58
C VAL A 4 -7.66 10.22 -5.10
N ILE A 5 -7.40 10.56 -6.35
CA ILE A 5 -6.10 10.36 -6.97
C ILE A 5 -5.03 11.16 -6.22
N SER A 6 -5.33 12.43 -5.89
CA SER A 6 -4.38 13.28 -5.17
C SER A 6 -4.06 12.72 -3.79
N ILE A 7 -5.05 12.22 -3.07
CA ILE A 7 -4.85 11.64 -1.74
C ILE A 7 -3.94 10.42 -1.82
N PHE A 8 -4.20 9.53 -2.78
CA PHE A 8 -3.39 8.34 -2.96
C PHE A 8 -1.94 8.71 -3.30
N PHE A 9 -1.78 9.68 -4.15
CA PHE A 9 -0.48 10.18 -4.57
C PHE A 9 0.29 10.77 -3.39
N LEU A 10 -0.39 11.54 -2.53
CA LEU A 10 0.22 12.13 -1.35
C LEU A 10 0.70 11.07 -0.36
N VAL A 11 -0.05 10.00 -0.19
CA VAL A 11 0.34 8.90 0.69
C VAL A 11 1.68 8.32 0.23
N PHE A 12 1.83 8.09 -1.05
CA PHE A 12 3.09 7.56 -1.57
C PHE A 12 4.22 8.60 -1.53
N SER A 13 3.89 9.88 -1.62
CA SER A 13 4.90 10.93 -1.57
C SER A 13 5.55 11.07 -0.21
N PHE A 14 4.91 10.61 0.84
CA PHE A 14 5.44 10.72 2.20
C PHE A 14 6.29 9.54 2.61
N ASN A 15 6.59 8.65 1.71
CA ASN A 15 7.26 7.41 2.03
C ASN A 15 8.67 7.58 2.60
N SER A 16 9.35 8.64 2.23
CA SER A 16 10.73 8.89 2.66
C SER A 16 10.79 9.43 4.08
N GLN A 17 9.67 9.90 4.59
CA GLN A 17 9.58 10.46 5.93
C GLN A 17 8.91 9.47 6.87
N ALA A 18 8.78 9.85 8.13
CA ALA A 18 8.05 9.04 9.08
C ALA A 18 6.59 8.94 8.63
N MET A 19 6.21 7.77 8.19
CA MET A 19 4.85 7.50 7.75
C MET A 19 3.96 7.36 8.99
N SER A 20 2.72 7.85 8.93
CA SER A 20 1.79 7.65 10.03
C SER A 20 1.19 6.24 9.97
N PRO A 21 0.68 5.72 11.09
CA PRO A 21 -0.04 4.44 11.06
C PRO A 21 -1.22 4.45 10.09
N HIS A 22 -1.89 5.59 9.93
CA HIS A 22 -3.00 5.72 8.99
C HIS A 22 -2.55 5.45 7.56
N GLU A 23 -1.41 6.02 7.18
CA GLU A 23 -0.85 5.79 5.86
C GLU A 23 -0.47 4.34 5.65
N MET A 24 0.02 3.68 6.70
CA MET A 24 0.35 2.26 6.62
C MET A 24 -0.90 1.43 6.32
N TYR A 25 -2.04 1.75 6.92
CA TYR A 25 -3.28 1.04 6.61
C TYR A 25 -3.68 1.21 5.14
N VAL A 26 -3.56 2.40 4.61
CA VAL A 26 -3.87 2.65 3.19
C VAL A 26 -2.97 1.80 2.30
N ILE A 27 -1.70 1.73 2.62
CA ILE A 27 -0.75 0.93 1.86
C ILE A 27 -1.08 -0.56 1.96
N ILE A 28 -1.46 -1.04 3.13
CA ILE A 28 -1.89 -2.43 3.32
C ILE A 28 -3.02 -2.77 2.36
N GLY A 29 -4.00 -1.88 2.24
CA GLY A 29 -5.11 -2.10 1.32
C GLY A 29 -4.69 -2.11 -0.14
N ALA A 30 -3.82 -1.20 -0.54
CA ALA A 30 -3.32 -1.15 -1.90
C ALA A 30 -2.52 -2.41 -2.24
N ILE A 31 -1.71 -2.89 -1.30
CA ILE A 31 -0.93 -4.11 -1.47
C ILE A 31 -1.87 -5.32 -1.60
N LYS A 32 -2.92 -5.36 -0.79
CA LYS A 32 -3.91 -6.43 -0.89
C LYS A 32 -4.47 -6.53 -2.30
N TYR A 33 -4.88 -5.38 -2.87
CA TYR A 33 -5.38 -5.36 -4.24
C TYR A 33 -4.33 -5.87 -5.22
N TYR A 34 -3.10 -5.38 -5.10
CA TYR A 34 -2.05 -5.72 -6.05
C TYR A 34 -1.69 -7.22 -5.97
N ASN A 35 -1.68 -7.78 -4.77
CA ASN A 35 -1.42 -9.21 -4.60
C ASN A 35 -2.55 -10.08 -5.12
N GLU A 36 -3.80 -9.64 -4.96
CA GLU A 36 -4.96 -10.43 -5.38
C GLU A 36 -5.22 -10.37 -6.87
N SER A 37 -5.03 -9.21 -7.46
CA SER A 37 -5.49 -8.95 -8.83
C SER A 37 -4.36 -8.72 -9.83
N CYS A 38 -3.14 -8.57 -9.35
CA CYS A 38 -2.02 -8.18 -10.19
C CYS A 38 -0.84 -9.13 -9.96
N SER A 39 0.36 -8.67 -10.30
CA SER A 39 1.57 -9.49 -10.18
C SER A 39 2.07 -9.64 -8.74
N GLY A 40 1.61 -8.82 -7.84
CA GLY A 40 1.95 -8.91 -6.44
C GLY A 40 3.32 -8.33 -6.09
N LEU A 41 3.63 -8.39 -4.79
CA LEU A 41 4.95 -8.00 -4.30
C LEU A 41 5.97 -9.07 -4.62
N ASN A 42 7.21 -8.66 -4.90
CA ASN A 42 8.32 -9.59 -4.97
C ASN A 42 8.82 -9.86 -3.53
N LEU A 43 9.86 -10.68 -3.40
CA LEU A 43 10.38 -11.05 -2.08
C LEU A 43 10.83 -9.81 -1.29
N ALA A 44 11.52 -8.90 -1.95
CA ALA A 44 11.97 -7.66 -1.30
C ALA A 44 10.76 -6.84 -0.81
N GLY A 45 9.67 -6.84 -1.58
CA GLY A 45 8.44 -6.16 -1.21
C GLY A 45 7.78 -6.77 0.03
N VAL A 46 7.74 -8.09 0.10
CA VAL A 46 7.21 -8.79 1.28
C VAL A 46 8.03 -8.44 2.52
N GLN A 47 9.35 -8.45 2.40
CA GLN A 47 10.24 -8.11 3.51
C GLN A 47 10.05 -6.66 3.94
N ARG A 48 9.90 -5.76 2.98
CA ARG A 48 9.68 -4.33 3.28
C ARG A 48 8.34 -4.12 3.99
N MET A 49 7.31 -4.82 3.55
CA MET A 49 6.00 -4.76 4.21
C MET A 49 6.08 -5.26 5.64
N ASN A 50 6.78 -6.38 5.86
CA ASN A 50 6.93 -6.94 7.19
C ASN A 50 7.66 -5.97 8.12
N LYS A 51 8.67 -5.27 7.63
CA LYS A 51 9.36 -4.23 8.39
C LYS A 51 8.41 -3.10 8.75
N GLY A 52 7.56 -2.68 7.82
CA GLY A 52 6.58 -1.64 8.08
C GLY A 52 5.58 -2.04 9.14
N LEU A 53 5.07 -3.26 9.04
CA LEU A 53 4.13 -3.78 10.04
C LEU A 53 4.75 -3.78 11.43
N LYS A 54 6.00 -4.23 11.53
CA LYS A 54 6.72 -4.28 12.79
C LYS A 54 6.94 -2.88 13.35
N ARG A 55 7.31 -1.94 12.49
CA ARG A 55 7.56 -0.56 12.88
C ARG A 55 6.35 0.10 13.53
N TYR A 56 5.15 -0.22 13.04
CA TYR A 56 3.92 0.38 13.54
C TYR A 56 3.18 -0.55 14.51
N LYS A 57 3.87 -1.61 14.98
CA LYS A 57 3.33 -2.57 15.95
C LYS A 57 2.07 -3.26 15.45
N MET A 58 2.02 -3.51 14.16
CA MET A 58 0.91 -4.20 13.50
C MET A 58 1.22 -5.66 13.20
N ASP A 59 2.45 -6.09 13.45
CA ASP A 59 2.92 -7.42 13.09
C ASP A 59 2.28 -8.53 13.91
N LYS A 60 1.71 -8.21 15.06
CA LYS A 60 1.05 -9.20 15.92
C LYS A 60 -0.42 -9.38 15.59
N THR A 61 -0.97 -8.54 14.76
CA THR A 61 -2.36 -8.65 14.32
C THR A 61 -2.38 -9.39 12.99
N PRO A 62 -3.23 -10.41 12.83
CA PRO A 62 -3.31 -11.11 11.54
C PRO A 62 -3.62 -10.14 10.41
N ILE A 63 -2.99 -10.36 9.26
CA ILE A 63 -3.12 -9.43 8.14
C ILE A 63 -4.57 -9.25 7.69
N HIS A 64 -5.37 -10.32 7.72
CA HIS A 64 -6.76 -10.22 7.28
C HIS A 64 -7.59 -9.30 8.18
N ILE A 65 -7.18 -9.14 9.43
CA ILE A 65 -7.84 -8.19 10.35
C ILE A 65 -7.41 -6.76 10.00
N LEU A 66 -6.14 -6.55 9.75
CA LEU A 66 -5.63 -5.23 9.34
C LEU A 66 -6.30 -4.76 8.05
N GLU A 67 -6.54 -5.68 7.13
CA GLU A 67 -7.16 -5.37 5.85
C GLU A 67 -8.62 -4.95 5.98
N GLN A 68 -9.25 -5.19 7.12
CA GLN A 68 -10.63 -4.77 7.37
C GLN A 68 -10.73 -3.36 7.91
N HIS A 69 -9.61 -2.73 8.25
CA HIS A 69 -9.62 -1.35 8.72
C HIS A 69 -10.16 -0.44 7.60
N PRO A 70 -11.00 0.56 7.96
CA PRO A 70 -11.58 1.45 6.94
C PRO A 70 -10.57 2.08 6.00
N LEU A 71 -9.39 2.45 6.51
CA LEU A 71 -8.34 3.02 5.67
C LEU A 71 -7.73 2.00 4.74
N ALA A 72 -7.62 0.73 5.18
CA ALA A 72 -7.15 -0.32 4.30
C ALA A 72 -8.16 -0.58 3.18
N ILE A 73 -9.44 -0.59 3.51
CA ILE A 73 -10.51 -0.73 2.52
C ILE A 73 -10.44 0.41 1.51
N SER A 74 -10.23 1.62 2.00
CA SER A 74 -10.08 2.79 1.14
C SER A 74 -8.87 2.66 0.21
N GLY A 75 -7.75 2.21 0.74
CA GLY A 75 -6.55 1.98 -0.07
C GLY A 75 -6.76 0.93 -1.15
N TYR A 76 -7.44 -0.14 -0.81
CA TYR A 76 -7.80 -1.19 -1.76
C TYR A 76 -8.66 -0.62 -2.88
N LYS A 77 -9.69 0.11 -2.51
CA LYS A 77 -10.61 0.71 -3.49
C LYS A 77 -9.88 1.67 -4.40
N THR A 78 -9.04 2.52 -3.85
CA THR A 78 -8.27 3.48 -4.64
C THR A 78 -7.33 2.76 -5.61
N ALA A 79 -6.62 1.76 -5.14
CA ALA A 79 -5.72 0.98 -5.99
C ALA A 79 -6.50 0.29 -7.11
N SER A 80 -7.69 -0.25 -6.81
CA SER A 80 -8.50 -0.91 -7.81
C SER A 80 -8.98 0.06 -8.89
N GLN A 81 -9.18 1.32 -8.54
CA GLN A 81 -9.53 2.35 -9.51
C GLN A 81 -8.38 2.68 -10.45
N TYR A 82 -7.15 2.65 -9.94
CA TYR A 82 -5.96 2.80 -10.79
C TYR A 82 -5.73 1.59 -11.68
N GLY A 83 -6.12 0.41 -11.22
CA GLY A 83 -5.80 -0.84 -11.88
C GLY A 83 -4.37 -1.29 -11.64
N CYS A 84 -4.00 -2.44 -12.18
CA CYS A 84 -2.68 -3.01 -11.98
C CYS A 84 -1.56 -2.11 -12.50
N GLN A 85 -1.73 -1.64 -13.74
CA GLN A 85 -0.72 -0.78 -14.37
C GLN A 85 -0.58 0.53 -13.63
N GLY A 86 -1.71 1.18 -13.33
CA GLY A 86 -1.70 2.46 -12.65
C GLY A 86 -1.13 2.36 -11.25
N THR A 87 -1.49 1.32 -10.51
CA THR A 87 -0.95 1.11 -9.17
C THR A 87 0.57 0.89 -9.21
N LYS A 88 1.04 0.12 -10.19
CA LYS A 88 2.48 -0.09 -10.35
C LYS A 88 3.20 1.21 -10.65
N ILE A 89 2.64 2.03 -11.53
CA ILE A 89 3.24 3.32 -11.88
C ILE A 89 3.32 4.22 -10.65
N GLU A 90 2.24 4.29 -9.85
CA GLU A 90 2.24 5.10 -8.65
C GLU A 90 3.27 4.59 -7.63
N ALA A 91 3.40 3.29 -7.50
CA ALA A 91 4.43 2.71 -6.64
C ALA A 91 5.84 3.10 -7.11
N GLN A 92 6.08 3.06 -8.41
CA GLN A 92 7.37 3.45 -8.97
C GLN A 92 7.68 4.92 -8.70
N LYS A 93 6.69 5.79 -8.86
CA LYS A 93 6.86 7.22 -8.59
C LYS A 93 7.20 7.47 -7.13
N ALA A 94 6.68 6.67 -6.24
CA ALA A 94 6.92 6.80 -4.81
C ALA A 94 8.21 6.14 -4.33
N GLY A 95 8.96 5.53 -5.24
CA GLY A 95 10.22 4.86 -4.90
C GLY A 95 10.05 3.41 -4.48
N PHE A 96 8.88 2.82 -4.71
CA PHE A 96 8.60 1.43 -4.34
C PHE A 96 8.67 0.46 -5.54
N GLY A 97 9.14 0.93 -6.69
CA GLY A 97 9.18 0.10 -7.89
C GLY A 97 9.96 -1.20 -7.72
N MET A 98 10.98 -1.20 -6.89
CA MET A 98 11.79 -2.38 -6.63
C MET A 98 11.07 -3.46 -5.83
N TYR A 99 9.90 -3.16 -5.28
CA TYR A 99 9.15 -4.08 -4.41
C TYR A 99 7.98 -4.75 -5.09
N VAL A 100 7.66 -4.33 -6.31
CA VAL A 100 6.48 -4.84 -7.03
C VAL A 100 6.91 -5.56 -8.30
N ASN A 101 6.17 -6.61 -8.63
CA ASN A 101 6.40 -7.36 -9.87
C ASN A 101 5.73 -6.71 -11.07
#